data_c6aa40eab6ea245d460140ab30f37ada
#
_entry.id   c6aa40eab6ea245d460140ab30f37ada
#
_cell.length_a   1.000
_cell.length_b   1.000
_cell.length_c   1.000
_cell.angle_alpha   90.00
_cell.angle_beta   90.00
_cell.angle_gamma   90.00
#
_symmetry.space_group_name_H-M   'P 1'
#
loop_
_entity.id
_entity.type
_entity.pdbx_description
1 polymer ?
#
loop_
_entity_poly.entity_id
_entity_poly.type
_entity_poly.pdbx_seq_one_letter_code
_entity_poly.pdbx_strand_id
1 'polypeptide(L)'
;MKNAIVIGAGIVGLATARALAAKGFAVTVIERNELAVGASIRNFGMVWPIGQPTGKLLERAMRSRSIWQELCLAANIWHEEAGSLLAVHHRSEMQVIEEFVAQNKNDRHCEILLPKEAIEKSPALRNENLLGALWSNTELIVDPREAIAQLPLFLKEKWGIKFLFNQGVSHVETSKVLVGKKVFEADLIYVCSGQEFETLFPELYAEQPITKCKLQMLRTAAQPNGWRMGAALSAGLTLTHYGAFKDCASLSALKKRYEAEMPEYVKWGIHVMASQQGTGEVTLGDSHEYGLVFDPFDKDYINHLILDYLDGYTHFPTRHIAQTWNGTYAKMKNGATELVLHPSNDITIINGLGGAGMTLSFGLAEEVVSSV
;
A
#
# COMPACT_ATOMS: atom_id res chain seq x y z
N MET A 1 -20.28 11.01 26.04
CA MET A 1 -19.79 10.54 24.72
C MET A 1 -18.64 9.61 25.03
N LYS A 2 -18.68 8.37 24.54
CA LYS A 2 -17.53 7.44 24.70
C LYS A 2 -16.31 8.00 24.00
N ASN A 3 -15.13 7.75 24.55
CA ASN A 3 -13.88 8.22 24.00
C ASN A 3 -13.01 7.05 23.51
N ALA A 4 -12.14 7.32 22.54
CA ALA A 4 -11.20 6.35 22.03
C ALA A 4 -9.82 6.98 21.82
N ILE A 5 -8.77 6.19 22.07
CA ILE A 5 -7.40 6.55 21.74
C ILE A 5 -6.91 5.65 20.60
N VAL A 6 -6.29 6.25 19.59
CA VAL A 6 -5.61 5.56 18.50
C VAL A 6 -4.12 5.88 18.57
N ILE A 7 -3.28 4.84 18.63
CA ILE A 7 -1.82 4.96 18.71
C ILE A 7 -1.23 4.76 17.32
N GLY A 8 -0.60 5.81 16.80
CA GLY A 8 -0.03 5.91 15.45
C GLY A 8 -0.92 6.69 14.48
N ALA A 9 -0.32 7.67 13.78
CA ALA A 9 -0.96 8.50 12.76
C ALA A 9 -0.61 8.05 11.32
N GLY A 10 -0.17 6.81 11.11
CA GLY A 10 -0.09 6.21 9.79
C GLY A 10 -1.48 5.91 9.22
N ILE A 11 -1.55 5.43 7.98
CA ILE A 11 -2.83 5.23 7.27
C ILE A 11 -3.81 4.32 8.04
N VAL A 12 -3.32 3.28 8.73
CA VAL A 12 -4.17 2.39 9.53
C VAL A 12 -4.79 3.15 10.70
N GLY A 13 -3.98 3.93 11.42
CA GLY A 13 -4.47 4.74 12.55
C GLY A 13 -5.42 5.85 12.11
N LEU A 14 -5.13 6.55 11.01
CA LEU A 14 -6.02 7.57 10.45
C LEU A 14 -7.37 6.99 9.99
N ALA A 15 -7.33 5.82 9.35
CA ALA A 15 -8.54 5.10 8.94
C ALA A 15 -9.38 4.67 10.16
N THR A 16 -8.74 4.16 11.21
CA THR A 16 -9.38 3.75 12.46
C THR A 16 -9.99 4.96 13.18
N ALA A 17 -9.24 6.06 13.28
CA ALA A 17 -9.72 7.30 13.91
C ALA A 17 -10.95 7.86 13.17
N ARG A 18 -10.92 7.86 11.82
CA ARG A 18 -12.08 8.25 11.00
C ARG A 18 -13.30 7.36 11.28
N ALA A 19 -13.12 6.04 11.27
CA ALA A 19 -14.21 5.10 11.49
C ALA A 19 -14.86 5.26 12.87
N LEU A 20 -14.05 5.45 13.91
CA LEU A 20 -14.52 5.72 15.28
C LEU A 20 -15.28 7.05 15.37
N ALA A 21 -14.72 8.12 14.81
CA ALA A 21 -15.37 9.42 14.82
C ALA A 21 -16.71 9.41 14.04
N ALA A 22 -16.79 8.69 12.92
CA ALA A 22 -18.03 8.50 12.18
C ALA A 22 -19.12 7.76 13.01
N LYS A 23 -18.72 6.95 14.01
CA LYS A 23 -19.63 6.32 14.98
C LYS A 23 -19.93 7.20 16.20
N GLY A 24 -19.41 8.42 16.26
CA GLY A 24 -19.69 9.38 17.32
C GLY A 24 -18.77 9.26 18.55
N PHE A 25 -17.64 8.59 18.46
CA PHE A 25 -16.63 8.59 19.52
C PHE A 25 -15.85 9.91 19.54
N ALA A 26 -15.47 10.37 20.74
CA ALA A 26 -14.46 11.41 20.90
C ALA A 26 -13.08 10.77 20.73
N VAL A 27 -12.38 11.06 19.62
CA VAL A 27 -11.15 10.37 19.27
C VAL A 27 -9.92 11.23 19.55
N THR A 28 -8.88 10.62 20.15
CA THR A 28 -7.53 11.19 20.27
C THR A 28 -6.53 10.27 19.58
N VAL A 29 -5.79 10.79 18.62
CA VAL A 29 -4.67 10.10 17.96
C VAL A 29 -3.36 10.54 18.59
N ILE A 30 -2.51 9.59 18.95
CA ILE A 30 -1.19 9.84 19.56
C ILE A 30 -0.12 9.33 18.60
N GLU A 31 0.74 10.23 18.14
CA GLU A 31 1.85 9.93 17.22
C GLU A 31 3.18 10.32 17.86
N ARG A 32 4.16 9.42 17.78
CA ARG A 32 5.47 9.64 18.41
C ARG A 32 6.32 10.73 17.72
N ASN A 33 6.12 10.93 16.44
CA ASN A 33 6.84 11.93 15.66
C ASN A 33 5.99 13.19 15.44
N GLU A 34 6.59 14.22 14.89
CA GLU A 34 5.90 15.42 14.44
C GLU A 34 4.94 15.13 13.27
N LEU A 35 5.26 14.12 12.47
CA LEU A 35 4.52 13.63 11.32
C LEU A 35 4.73 12.12 11.21
N ALA A 36 3.72 11.37 10.76
CA ALA A 36 3.92 9.95 10.49
C ALA A 36 4.89 9.75 9.31
N VAL A 37 6.04 9.12 9.59
CA VAL A 37 7.15 8.92 8.64
C VAL A 37 7.39 7.45 8.28
N GLY A 38 6.47 6.57 8.63
CA GLY A 38 6.56 5.14 8.36
C GLY A 38 6.18 4.75 6.92
N ALA A 39 5.74 3.50 6.73
CA ALA A 39 5.39 2.93 5.43
C ALA A 39 4.32 3.74 4.67
N SER A 40 3.45 4.46 5.39
CA SER A 40 2.35 5.22 4.81
C SER A 40 2.76 6.36 3.88
N ILE A 41 4.01 6.84 3.96
CA ILE A 41 4.56 7.86 3.04
C ILE A 41 5.67 7.33 2.15
N ARG A 42 6.04 6.05 2.27
CA ARG A 42 7.18 5.43 1.59
C ARG A 42 6.74 4.41 0.54
N ASN A 43 5.58 4.62 -0.06
CA ASN A 43 4.95 3.74 -1.03
C ASN A 43 4.60 4.49 -2.34
N PHE A 44 4.00 3.81 -3.28
CA PHE A 44 3.63 4.36 -4.59
C PHE A 44 2.46 5.37 -4.57
N GLY A 45 1.71 5.43 -3.47
CA GLY A 45 0.44 6.16 -3.42
C GLY A 45 -0.71 5.45 -4.15
N MET A 46 -0.52 4.19 -4.55
CA MET A 46 -1.53 3.42 -5.27
C MET A 46 -2.56 2.83 -4.31
N VAL A 47 -3.83 3.13 -4.55
CA VAL A 47 -4.98 2.36 -4.07
C VAL A 47 -5.27 1.32 -5.15
N TRP A 48 -5.02 0.03 -4.88
CA TRP A 48 -4.76 -1.01 -5.86
C TRP A 48 -5.74 -2.19 -5.78
N PRO A 49 -7.05 -2.00 -6.11
CA PRO A 49 -8.07 -3.05 -6.03
C PRO A 49 -7.76 -4.26 -6.93
N ILE A 50 -7.16 -4.05 -8.12
CA ILE A 50 -6.86 -5.13 -9.07
C ILE A 50 -5.94 -6.20 -8.47
N GLY A 51 -5.08 -5.85 -7.53
CA GLY A 51 -4.18 -6.78 -6.84
C GLY A 51 -4.85 -7.64 -5.75
N GLN A 52 -6.09 -7.35 -5.39
CA GLN A 52 -6.78 -8.06 -4.32
C GLN A 52 -7.56 -9.28 -4.84
N PRO A 53 -7.55 -10.43 -4.14
CA PRO A 53 -8.44 -11.56 -4.46
C PRO A 53 -9.91 -11.16 -4.49
N THR A 54 -10.68 -11.78 -5.37
CA THR A 54 -12.14 -11.60 -5.49
C THR A 54 -12.86 -11.99 -4.19
N GLY A 55 -14.00 -11.38 -3.91
CA GLY A 55 -14.76 -11.50 -2.66
C GLY A 55 -14.37 -10.43 -1.65
N LYS A 56 -14.35 -10.78 -0.36
CA LYS A 56 -14.21 -9.85 0.77
C LYS A 56 -13.06 -8.85 0.63
N LEU A 57 -11.90 -9.27 0.12
CA LEU A 57 -10.74 -8.38 -0.01
C LEU A 57 -10.92 -7.36 -1.13
N LEU A 58 -11.52 -7.76 -2.25
CA LEU A 58 -11.87 -6.83 -3.31
C LEU A 58 -12.95 -5.84 -2.86
N GLU A 59 -13.98 -6.31 -2.18
CA GLU A 59 -15.05 -5.45 -1.61
C GLU A 59 -14.47 -4.42 -0.64
N ARG A 60 -13.59 -4.86 0.27
CA ARG A 60 -12.85 -3.99 1.20
C ARG A 60 -12.00 -2.96 0.47
N ALA A 61 -11.29 -3.37 -0.59
CA ALA A 61 -10.47 -2.48 -1.40
C ALA A 61 -11.32 -1.43 -2.13
N MET A 62 -12.44 -1.83 -2.71
CA MET A 62 -13.39 -0.92 -3.36
C MET A 62 -14.04 0.04 -2.36
N ARG A 63 -14.37 -0.43 -1.16
CA ARG A 63 -14.85 0.45 -0.08
C ARG A 63 -13.78 1.47 0.32
N SER A 64 -12.53 1.02 0.50
CA SER A 64 -11.41 1.93 0.80
C SER A 64 -11.21 2.96 -0.32
N ARG A 65 -11.30 2.53 -1.58
CA ARG A 65 -11.20 3.42 -2.74
C ARG A 65 -12.27 4.53 -2.71
N SER A 66 -13.51 4.17 -2.44
CA SER A 66 -14.60 5.15 -2.32
C SER A 66 -14.31 6.16 -1.20
N ILE A 67 -13.82 5.70 -0.05
CA ILE A 67 -13.45 6.59 1.06
C ILE A 67 -12.27 7.49 0.69
N TRP A 68 -11.27 6.96 -0.03
CA TRP A 68 -10.16 7.78 -0.54
C TRP A 68 -10.67 8.90 -1.45
N GLN A 69 -11.56 8.61 -2.40
CA GLN A 69 -12.15 9.63 -3.29
C GLN A 69 -12.88 10.70 -2.48
N GLU A 70 -13.76 10.29 -1.54
CA GLU A 70 -14.48 11.22 -0.66
C GLU A 70 -13.51 12.13 0.12
N LEU A 71 -12.46 11.57 0.71
CA LEU A 71 -11.48 12.31 1.50
C LEU A 71 -10.62 13.23 0.65
N CYS A 72 -10.14 12.76 -0.49
CA CYS A 72 -9.31 13.57 -1.38
C CYS A 72 -10.08 14.79 -1.90
N LEU A 73 -11.34 14.60 -2.32
CA LEU A 73 -12.20 15.69 -2.76
C LEU A 73 -12.51 16.66 -1.61
N ALA A 74 -12.86 16.16 -0.42
CA ALA A 74 -13.26 16.99 0.70
C ALA A 74 -12.08 17.74 1.35
N ALA A 75 -10.88 17.16 1.36
CA ALA A 75 -9.68 17.74 1.94
C ALA A 75 -8.79 18.45 0.90
N ASN A 76 -9.21 18.52 -0.37
CA ASN A 76 -8.43 19.05 -1.48
C ASN A 76 -7.03 18.40 -1.60
N ILE A 77 -6.96 17.08 -1.38
CA ILE A 77 -5.74 16.28 -1.57
C ILE A 77 -5.65 15.87 -3.03
N TRP A 78 -4.47 16.02 -3.62
CA TRP A 78 -4.26 15.60 -4.99
C TRP A 78 -4.49 14.09 -5.16
N HIS A 79 -5.24 13.72 -6.19
CA HIS A 79 -5.49 12.34 -6.58
C HIS A 79 -5.78 12.26 -8.08
N GLU A 80 -5.59 11.07 -8.64
CA GLU A 80 -5.86 10.79 -10.04
C GLU A 80 -6.48 9.39 -10.19
N GLU A 81 -7.63 9.30 -10.84
CA GLU A 81 -8.27 8.03 -11.22
C GLU A 81 -7.63 7.51 -12.51
N ALA A 82 -6.34 7.18 -12.41
CA ALA A 82 -5.50 6.85 -13.55
C ALA A 82 -5.78 5.45 -14.11
N GLY A 83 -6.38 4.56 -13.34
CA GLY A 83 -6.39 3.15 -13.65
C GLY A 83 -5.00 2.54 -13.65
N SER A 84 -4.88 1.31 -14.15
CA SER A 84 -3.60 0.61 -14.22
C SER A 84 -3.46 -0.27 -15.46
N LEU A 85 -2.22 -0.41 -15.91
CA LEU A 85 -1.81 -1.34 -16.95
C LEU A 85 -0.76 -2.32 -16.41
N LEU A 86 -1.02 -3.62 -16.59
CA LEU A 86 -0.01 -4.66 -16.41
C LEU A 86 0.42 -5.14 -17.80
N ALA A 87 1.57 -4.65 -18.26
CA ALA A 87 2.13 -4.97 -19.56
C ALA A 87 2.66 -6.40 -19.60
N VAL A 88 2.41 -7.12 -20.70
CA VAL A 88 2.88 -8.48 -20.90
C VAL A 88 3.68 -8.60 -22.21
N HIS A 89 4.84 -9.24 -22.11
CA HIS A 89 5.82 -9.36 -23.19
C HIS A 89 6.08 -10.82 -23.59
N HIS A 90 5.54 -11.77 -22.84
CA HIS A 90 5.70 -13.20 -23.08
C HIS A 90 4.35 -13.92 -23.13
N ARG A 91 4.27 -14.98 -23.95
CA ARG A 91 3.03 -15.74 -24.09
C ARG A 91 2.56 -16.36 -22.77
N SER A 92 3.48 -16.76 -21.90
CA SER A 92 3.12 -17.29 -20.57
C SER A 92 2.50 -16.24 -19.63
N GLU A 93 2.89 -14.96 -19.77
CA GLU A 93 2.27 -13.84 -19.03
C GLU A 93 0.88 -13.52 -19.59
N MET A 94 0.77 -13.50 -20.93
CA MET A 94 -0.51 -13.31 -21.62
C MET A 94 -1.53 -14.36 -21.20
N GLN A 95 -1.12 -15.63 -21.11
CA GLN A 95 -2.00 -16.70 -20.67
C GLN A 95 -2.55 -16.48 -19.26
N VAL A 96 -1.74 -15.99 -18.31
CA VAL A 96 -2.20 -15.68 -16.96
C VAL A 96 -3.25 -14.56 -16.98
N ILE A 97 -3.05 -13.49 -17.75
CA ILE A 97 -4.06 -12.40 -17.79
C ILE A 97 -5.31 -12.80 -18.57
N GLU A 98 -5.21 -13.67 -19.58
CA GLU A 98 -6.37 -14.26 -20.28
C GLU A 98 -7.23 -15.06 -19.30
N GLU A 99 -6.60 -15.94 -18.50
CA GLU A 99 -7.28 -16.73 -17.45
C GLU A 99 -7.90 -15.82 -16.39
N PHE A 100 -7.15 -14.82 -15.92
CA PHE A 100 -7.62 -13.87 -14.93
C PHE A 100 -8.86 -13.10 -15.38
N VAL A 101 -8.85 -12.53 -16.58
CA VAL A 101 -10.00 -11.79 -17.12
C VAL A 101 -11.21 -12.71 -17.31
N ALA A 102 -10.99 -13.93 -17.82
CA ALA A 102 -12.07 -14.91 -17.97
C ALA A 102 -12.74 -15.28 -16.64
N GLN A 103 -11.94 -15.46 -15.57
CA GLN A 103 -12.43 -15.80 -14.23
C GLN A 103 -13.16 -14.65 -13.53
N ASN A 104 -12.79 -13.40 -13.83
CA ASN A 104 -13.26 -12.21 -13.11
C ASN A 104 -14.24 -11.34 -13.92
N LYS A 105 -14.75 -11.84 -15.02
CA LYS A 105 -15.59 -11.08 -15.99
C LYS A 105 -16.79 -10.38 -15.35
N ASN A 106 -17.37 -10.94 -14.29
CA ASN A 106 -18.56 -10.42 -13.63
C ASN A 106 -18.23 -9.58 -12.39
N ASP A 107 -17.02 -9.69 -11.85
CA ASP A 107 -16.64 -9.14 -10.54
C ASP A 107 -15.76 -7.90 -10.67
N ARG A 108 -15.15 -7.69 -11.83
CA ARG A 108 -14.17 -6.62 -12.07
C ARG A 108 -14.37 -5.92 -13.40
N HIS A 109 -14.12 -4.62 -13.41
CA HIS A 109 -14.00 -3.82 -14.62
C HIS A 109 -12.56 -3.87 -15.13
N CYS A 110 -12.17 -5.01 -15.71
CA CYS A 110 -10.85 -5.20 -16.31
C CYS A 110 -10.97 -5.92 -17.67
N GLU A 111 -10.02 -5.63 -18.55
CA GLU A 111 -9.98 -6.18 -19.91
C GLU A 111 -8.54 -6.29 -20.42
N ILE A 112 -8.34 -7.04 -21.48
CA ILE A 112 -7.06 -7.11 -22.18
C ILE A 112 -7.07 -6.10 -23.32
N LEU A 113 -6.11 -5.19 -23.30
CA LEU A 113 -5.89 -4.22 -24.36
C LEU A 113 -4.82 -4.73 -25.33
N LEU A 114 -5.02 -4.45 -26.63
CA LEU A 114 -3.99 -4.61 -27.64
C LEU A 114 -2.85 -3.58 -27.43
N PRO A 115 -1.65 -3.82 -27.94
CA PRO A 115 -0.51 -2.93 -27.74
C PRO A 115 -0.79 -1.44 -28.02
N LYS A 116 -1.46 -1.15 -29.12
CA LYS A 116 -1.82 0.23 -29.49
C LYS A 116 -2.73 0.89 -28.45
N GLU A 117 -3.77 0.18 -28.01
CA GLU A 117 -4.72 0.67 -27.02
C GLU A 117 -4.05 0.89 -25.65
N ALA A 118 -3.14 -0.01 -25.25
CA ALA A 118 -2.36 0.13 -24.03
C ALA A 118 -1.44 1.37 -24.07
N ILE A 119 -0.77 1.63 -25.20
CA ILE A 119 0.08 2.82 -25.39
C ILE A 119 -0.76 4.11 -25.38
N GLU A 120 -1.99 4.10 -25.90
CA GLU A 120 -2.91 5.24 -25.80
C GLU A 120 -3.27 5.57 -24.34
N LYS A 121 -3.36 4.55 -23.45
CA LYS A 121 -3.58 4.73 -22.02
C LYS A 121 -2.33 5.21 -21.28
N SER A 122 -1.14 4.79 -21.73
CA SER A 122 0.14 5.21 -21.15
C SER A 122 1.23 5.35 -22.20
N PRO A 123 1.61 6.60 -22.56
CA PRO A 123 2.69 6.84 -23.50
C PRO A 123 4.08 6.45 -22.97
N ALA A 124 4.16 6.02 -21.71
CA ALA A 124 5.38 5.48 -21.13
C ALA A 124 5.64 4.03 -21.56
N LEU A 125 4.66 3.29 -22.07
CA LEU A 125 4.87 1.92 -22.51
C LEU A 125 5.72 1.86 -23.78
N ARG A 126 6.67 0.92 -23.79
CA ARG A 126 7.39 0.56 -25.01
C ARG A 126 6.54 -0.37 -25.86
N ASN A 127 6.62 -0.19 -27.19
CA ASN A 127 5.92 -1.06 -28.14
C ASN A 127 6.69 -2.35 -28.44
N GLU A 128 8.01 -2.35 -28.21
CA GLU A 128 8.89 -3.47 -28.55
C GLU A 128 8.49 -4.72 -27.75
N ASN A 129 8.13 -5.79 -28.46
CA ASN A 129 7.70 -7.07 -27.90
C ASN A 129 6.47 -7.01 -26.98
N LEU A 130 5.75 -5.91 -26.93
CA LEU A 130 4.51 -5.80 -26.17
C LEU A 130 3.43 -6.67 -26.84
N LEU A 131 2.93 -7.68 -26.12
CA LEU A 131 1.84 -8.54 -26.60
C LEU A 131 0.46 -7.96 -26.29
N GLY A 132 0.36 -7.16 -25.24
CA GLY A 132 -0.85 -6.51 -24.74
C GLY A 132 -0.70 -6.10 -23.28
N ALA A 133 -1.78 -5.69 -22.65
CA ALA A 133 -1.80 -5.34 -21.24
C ALA A 133 -3.14 -5.68 -20.59
N LEU A 134 -3.12 -6.09 -19.33
CA LEU A 134 -4.32 -6.10 -18.50
C LEU A 134 -4.61 -4.66 -18.09
N TRP A 135 -5.75 -4.14 -18.47
CA TRP A 135 -6.28 -2.84 -18.06
C TRP A 135 -7.27 -2.99 -16.92
N SER A 136 -7.15 -2.12 -15.93
CA SER A 136 -8.17 -1.91 -14.90
C SER A 136 -8.40 -0.41 -14.72
N ASN A 137 -9.66 0.00 -14.59
CA ASN A 137 -10.04 1.40 -14.39
C ASN A 137 -10.35 1.74 -12.94
N THR A 138 -10.10 0.82 -12.01
CA THR A 138 -10.47 0.99 -10.59
C THR A 138 -9.37 1.59 -9.73
N GLU A 139 -8.15 1.69 -10.24
CA GLU A 139 -7.01 2.17 -9.48
C GLU A 139 -7.00 3.69 -9.35
N LEU A 140 -6.67 4.12 -8.13
CA LEU A 140 -6.54 5.52 -7.75
C LEU A 140 -5.10 5.78 -7.28
N ILE A 141 -4.52 6.91 -7.69
CA ILE A 141 -3.23 7.37 -7.20
C ILE A 141 -3.46 8.60 -6.31
N VAL A 142 -2.80 8.63 -5.16
CA VAL A 142 -2.71 9.80 -4.29
C VAL A 142 -1.23 10.12 -4.06
N ASP A 143 -0.87 11.36 -3.74
CA ASP A 143 0.46 11.60 -3.18
C ASP A 143 0.46 11.17 -1.71
N PRO A 144 1.16 10.10 -1.33
CA PRO A 144 1.09 9.56 0.02
C PRO A 144 1.70 10.51 1.06
N ARG A 145 2.66 11.36 0.67
CA ARG A 145 3.29 12.34 1.56
C ARG A 145 2.31 13.47 1.86
N GLU A 146 1.63 13.97 0.83
CA GLU A 146 0.60 15.00 0.95
C GLU A 146 -0.60 14.47 1.75
N ALA A 147 -1.12 13.30 1.37
CA ALA A 147 -2.29 12.72 2.00
C ALA A 147 -2.09 12.47 3.51
N ILE A 148 -0.96 11.89 3.92
CA ILE A 148 -0.68 11.59 5.33
C ILE A 148 -0.43 12.88 6.14
N ALA A 149 0.07 13.94 5.52
CA ALA A 149 0.24 15.25 6.16
C ALA A 149 -1.09 16.01 6.30
N GLN A 150 -1.97 15.95 5.30
CA GLN A 150 -3.21 16.74 5.27
C GLN A 150 -4.39 16.06 5.98
N LEU A 151 -4.49 14.73 5.93
CA LEU A 151 -5.58 14.00 6.56
C LEU A 151 -5.78 14.34 8.05
N PRO A 152 -4.74 14.45 8.90
CA PRO A 152 -4.93 14.86 10.29
C PRO A 152 -5.61 16.21 10.44
N LEU A 153 -5.26 17.19 9.62
CA LEU A 153 -5.86 18.52 9.64
C LEU A 153 -7.34 18.46 9.28
N PHE A 154 -7.68 17.77 8.20
CA PHE A 154 -9.04 17.57 7.76
C PHE A 154 -9.88 16.79 8.79
N LEU A 155 -9.35 15.70 9.34
CA LEU A 155 -10.05 14.90 10.34
C LEU A 155 -10.31 15.69 11.63
N LYS A 156 -9.37 16.55 12.04
CA LYS A 156 -9.54 17.48 13.16
C LYS A 156 -10.67 18.46 12.89
N GLU A 157 -10.69 19.08 11.71
CA GLU A 157 -11.71 20.07 11.34
C GLU A 157 -13.11 19.42 11.20
N LYS A 158 -13.19 18.31 10.47
CA LYS A 158 -14.46 17.66 10.13
C LYS A 158 -15.12 16.93 11.28
N TRP A 159 -14.34 16.25 12.12
CA TRP A 159 -14.85 15.39 13.19
C TRP A 159 -14.34 15.73 14.60
N GLY A 160 -13.57 16.79 14.76
CA GLY A 160 -13.04 17.20 16.07
C GLY A 160 -12.02 16.22 16.66
N ILE A 161 -11.38 15.38 15.81
CA ILE A 161 -10.36 14.43 16.26
C ILE A 161 -9.17 15.21 16.82
N LYS A 162 -8.69 14.85 18.01
CA LYS A 162 -7.50 15.45 18.62
C LYS A 162 -6.26 14.69 18.15
N PHE A 163 -5.22 15.43 17.75
CA PHE A 163 -3.92 14.86 17.41
C PHE A 163 -2.86 15.33 18.40
N LEU A 164 -2.13 14.39 18.99
CA LEU A 164 -1.01 14.62 19.90
C LEU A 164 0.27 14.09 19.21
N PHE A 165 0.96 14.96 18.51
CA PHE A 165 2.24 14.66 17.89
C PHE A 165 3.41 14.81 18.88
N ASN A 166 4.57 14.25 18.54
CA ASN A 166 5.76 14.21 19.41
C ASN A 166 5.49 13.56 20.77
N GLN A 167 4.60 12.56 20.79
CA GLN A 167 4.18 11.86 21.99
C GLN A 167 4.34 10.34 21.80
N GLY A 168 5.45 9.78 22.30
CA GLY A 168 5.69 8.34 22.25
C GLY A 168 4.91 7.61 23.35
N VAL A 169 4.00 6.72 22.98
CA VAL A 169 3.34 5.81 23.92
C VAL A 169 4.35 4.75 24.35
N SER A 170 4.54 4.60 25.65
CA SER A 170 5.46 3.63 26.24
C SER A 170 4.77 2.40 26.81
N HIS A 171 3.50 2.50 27.17
CA HIS A 171 2.73 1.40 27.74
C HIS A 171 1.24 1.56 27.50
N VAL A 172 0.55 0.43 27.39
CA VAL A 172 -0.91 0.34 27.25
C VAL A 172 -1.42 -0.72 28.19
N GLU A 173 -2.40 -0.35 29.01
CA GLU A 173 -3.15 -1.26 29.89
C GLU A 173 -4.65 -0.94 29.78
N THR A 174 -5.49 -1.77 30.40
CA THR A 174 -6.95 -1.58 30.39
C THR A 174 -7.33 -0.13 30.69
N SER A 175 -8.02 0.49 29.74
CA SER A 175 -8.52 1.88 29.77
C SER A 175 -7.44 2.97 29.91
N LYS A 176 -6.14 2.65 29.79
CA LYS A 176 -5.05 3.61 29.99
C LYS A 176 -3.93 3.50 28.98
N VAL A 177 -3.40 4.66 28.61
CA VAL A 177 -2.23 4.82 27.73
C VAL A 177 -1.21 5.73 28.43
N LEU A 178 0.06 5.28 28.52
CA LEU A 178 1.14 6.02 29.15
C LEU A 178 2.02 6.70 28.10
N VAL A 179 2.23 8.00 28.28
CA VAL A 179 3.14 8.83 27.47
C VAL A 179 4.10 9.54 28.40
N GLY A 180 5.29 9.02 28.56
CA GLY A 180 6.22 9.49 29.58
C GLY A 180 5.62 9.34 30.98
N LYS A 181 5.39 10.48 31.68
CA LYS A 181 4.75 10.50 33.02
C LYS A 181 3.23 10.79 32.96
N LYS A 182 2.68 11.03 31.77
CA LYS A 182 1.27 11.36 31.59
C LYS A 182 0.48 10.08 31.35
N VAL A 183 -0.69 9.99 31.98
CA VAL A 183 -1.69 8.94 31.75
C VAL A 183 -2.88 9.54 31.01
N PHE A 184 -3.29 8.88 29.94
CA PHE A 184 -4.51 9.18 29.20
C PHE A 184 -5.48 8.02 29.41
N GLU A 185 -6.75 8.32 29.66
CA GLU A 185 -7.80 7.32 29.87
C GLU A 185 -8.75 7.30 28.66
N ALA A 186 -9.18 6.11 28.28
CA ALA A 186 -10.14 5.91 27.20
C ALA A 186 -11.00 4.67 27.40
N ASP A 187 -12.23 4.72 26.86
CA ASP A 187 -13.13 3.57 26.81
C ASP A 187 -12.64 2.49 25.82
N LEU A 188 -11.96 2.92 24.75
CA LEU A 188 -11.37 2.04 23.73
C LEU A 188 -9.97 2.51 23.33
N ILE A 189 -9.07 1.57 23.11
CA ILE A 189 -7.70 1.84 22.68
C ILE A 189 -7.38 1.01 21.44
N TYR A 190 -6.92 1.67 20.37
CA TYR A 190 -6.49 1.03 19.13
C TYR A 190 -5.00 1.23 18.93
N VAL A 191 -4.26 0.12 18.76
CA VAL A 191 -2.80 0.15 18.54
C VAL A 191 -2.52 -0.11 17.06
N CYS A 192 -2.03 0.94 16.37
CA CYS A 192 -1.72 0.94 14.93
C CYS A 192 -0.24 1.31 14.73
N SER A 193 0.67 0.57 15.39
CA SER A 193 2.11 0.89 15.48
C SER A 193 2.92 0.61 14.20
N GLY A 194 2.32 0.02 13.17
CA GLY A 194 2.96 -0.27 11.89
C GLY A 194 4.08 -1.30 12.03
N GLN A 195 5.29 -0.97 11.57
CA GLN A 195 6.43 -1.90 11.63
C GLN A 195 7.04 -2.06 13.03
N GLU A 196 6.70 -1.20 13.96
CA GLU A 196 7.22 -1.21 15.31
C GLU A 196 6.27 -2.01 16.21
N PHE A 197 6.71 -3.16 16.64
CA PHE A 197 5.99 -4.07 17.55
C PHE A 197 6.88 -4.65 18.63
N GLU A 198 8.01 -3.99 18.89
CA GLU A 198 8.95 -4.34 19.94
C GLU A 198 8.65 -3.64 21.26
N THR A 199 7.93 -2.50 21.25
CA THR A 199 7.63 -1.70 22.45
C THR A 199 6.28 -2.06 23.05
N LEU A 200 5.22 -2.09 22.23
CA LEU A 200 3.86 -2.36 22.70
C LEU A 200 3.47 -3.81 22.38
N PHE A 201 3.15 -4.56 23.43
CA PHE A 201 2.73 -5.97 23.35
C PHE A 201 3.74 -6.91 22.67
N PRO A 202 5.05 -6.83 22.95
CA PRO A 202 6.06 -7.64 22.26
C PRO A 202 5.82 -9.14 22.41
N GLU A 203 5.32 -9.61 23.53
CA GLU A 203 5.00 -11.01 23.78
C GLU A 203 3.88 -11.50 22.84
N LEU A 204 2.81 -10.69 22.67
CA LEU A 204 1.73 -11.05 21.75
C LEU A 204 2.19 -11.09 20.30
N TYR A 205 3.05 -10.15 19.90
CA TYR A 205 3.60 -10.16 18.54
C TYR A 205 4.55 -11.34 18.31
N ALA A 206 5.30 -11.76 19.32
CA ALA A 206 6.22 -12.90 19.23
C ALA A 206 5.49 -14.23 18.96
N GLU A 207 4.23 -14.35 19.41
CA GLU A 207 3.38 -15.51 19.17
C GLU A 207 2.73 -15.51 17.76
N GLN A 208 2.80 -14.39 17.03
CA GLN A 208 2.13 -14.27 15.73
C GLN A 208 3.07 -14.64 14.58
N PRO A 209 2.51 -15.19 13.48
CA PRO A 209 3.28 -15.42 12.25
C PRO A 209 3.49 -14.10 11.49
N ILE A 210 4.11 -13.13 12.15
CA ILE A 210 4.38 -11.80 11.60
C ILE A 210 5.88 -11.61 11.35
N THR A 211 6.21 -10.79 10.37
CA THR A 211 7.57 -10.37 10.03
C THR A 211 7.56 -8.93 9.53
N LYS A 212 8.73 -8.41 9.26
CA LYS A 212 8.87 -7.14 8.54
C LYS A 212 9.29 -7.41 7.10
N CYS A 213 8.92 -6.52 6.21
CA CYS A 213 9.40 -6.46 4.83
C CYS A 213 10.06 -5.11 4.62
N LYS A 214 11.34 -5.12 4.22
CA LYS A 214 12.07 -3.94 3.75
C LYS A 214 12.02 -3.92 2.23
N LEU A 215 11.73 -2.77 1.65
CA LEU A 215 11.75 -2.54 0.20
C LEU A 215 12.62 -1.34 -0.13
N GLN A 216 13.24 -1.37 -1.32
CA GLN A 216 13.94 -0.23 -1.90
C GLN A 216 13.07 0.42 -2.97
N MET A 217 13.03 1.74 -2.95
CA MET A 217 12.20 2.56 -3.83
C MET A 217 13.00 3.72 -4.40
N LEU A 218 12.59 4.16 -5.58
CA LEU A 218 13.21 5.27 -6.29
C LEU A 218 12.15 6.28 -6.74
N ARG A 219 12.59 7.50 -7.01
CA ARG A 219 11.75 8.55 -7.60
C ARG A 219 12.55 9.32 -8.63
N THR A 220 11.98 9.51 -9.81
CA THR A 220 12.60 10.36 -10.83
C THR A 220 12.48 11.84 -10.47
N ALA A 221 13.24 12.69 -11.13
CA ALA A 221 12.88 14.11 -11.23
C ALA A 221 11.52 14.26 -11.92
N ALA A 222 10.87 15.41 -11.74
CA ALA A 222 9.63 15.71 -12.45
C ALA A 222 9.83 15.58 -13.97
N GLN A 223 8.88 14.97 -14.65
CA GLN A 223 8.95 14.82 -16.10
C GLN A 223 8.79 16.17 -16.79
N PRO A 224 9.56 16.43 -17.86
CA PRO A 224 9.59 17.75 -18.50
C PRO A 224 8.29 18.06 -19.26
N ASN A 225 8.07 19.36 -19.50
CA ASN A 225 6.99 19.87 -20.34
C ASN A 225 5.58 19.40 -19.94
N GLY A 226 5.34 19.13 -18.66
CA GLY A 226 4.03 18.66 -18.19
C GLY A 226 3.66 17.25 -18.69
N TRP A 227 4.64 16.46 -19.13
CA TRP A 227 4.39 15.11 -19.60
C TRP A 227 3.73 14.27 -18.51
N ARG A 228 2.69 13.50 -18.91
CA ARG A 228 1.97 12.60 -18.04
C ARG A 228 2.10 11.16 -18.50
N MET A 229 2.33 10.29 -17.52
CA MET A 229 2.43 8.84 -17.72
C MET A 229 1.06 8.21 -18.06
N GLY A 230 -0.03 8.83 -17.61
CA GLY A 230 -1.37 8.25 -17.68
C GLY A 230 -1.57 7.16 -16.63
N ALA A 231 -1.95 5.97 -17.07
CA ALA A 231 -2.18 4.85 -16.15
C ALA A 231 -0.95 4.48 -15.32
N ALA A 232 -1.17 4.00 -14.08
CA ALA A 232 -0.13 3.34 -13.30
C ALA A 232 0.35 2.08 -14.03
N LEU A 233 1.67 1.82 -14.00
CA LEU A 233 2.28 0.75 -14.77
C LEU A 233 2.83 -0.36 -13.89
N SER A 234 2.73 -1.58 -14.39
CA SER A 234 3.42 -2.77 -13.91
C SER A 234 3.67 -3.73 -15.09
N ALA A 235 4.43 -4.81 -14.86
CA ALA A 235 4.68 -5.80 -15.89
C ALA A 235 4.69 -7.23 -15.31
N GLY A 236 5.03 -8.22 -16.13
CA GLY A 236 4.84 -9.64 -15.87
C GLY A 236 5.25 -10.16 -14.49
N LEU A 237 6.37 -9.71 -13.89
CA LEU A 237 6.80 -10.12 -12.54
C LEU A 237 5.71 -9.84 -11.49
N THR A 238 4.89 -8.80 -11.67
CA THR A 238 3.77 -8.43 -10.79
C THR A 238 2.70 -9.52 -10.70
N LEU A 239 2.52 -10.32 -11.75
CA LEU A 239 1.58 -11.44 -11.77
C LEU A 239 1.87 -12.48 -10.68
N THR A 240 3.14 -12.69 -10.37
CA THR A 240 3.56 -13.68 -9.37
C THR A 240 3.55 -13.14 -7.94
N HIS A 241 3.39 -11.82 -7.78
CA HIS A 241 3.42 -11.15 -6.49
C HIS A 241 2.02 -11.03 -5.85
N TYR A 242 1.01 -10.62 -6.60
CA TYR A 242 -0.33 -10.36 -6.06
C TYR A 242 -1.20 -11.60 -5.99
N GLY A 243 -1.91 -11.73 -4.86
CA GLY A 243 -2.84 -12.83 -4.60
C GLY A 243 -4.06 -12.87 -5.52
N ALA A 244 -4.35 -11.80 -6.26
CA ALA A 244 -5.43 -11.76 -7.24
C ALA A 244 -5.29 -12.83 -8.33
N PHE A 245 -4.06 -13.16 -8.71
CA PHE A 245 -3.76 -14.11 -9.80
C PHE A 245 -3.58 -15.56 -9.32
N LYS A 246 -3.71 -15.83 -8.03
CA LYS A 246 -3.38 -17.14 -7.42
C LYS A 246 -4.14 -18.33 -8.01
N ASP A 247 -5.35 -18.10 -8.49
CA ASP A 247 -6.24 -19.13 -9.02
C ASP A 247 -6.08 -19.33 -10.54
N CYS A 248 -5.17 -18.59 -11.20
CA CYS A 248 -4.84 -18.79 -12.61
C CYS A 248 -4.00 -20.07 -12.76
N ALA A 249 -4.46 -21.01 -13.59
CA ALA A 249 -3.86 -22.33 -13.75
C ALA A 249 -2.40 -22.26 -14.28
N SER A 250 -2.12 -21.30 -15.18
CA SER A 250 -0.80 -21.10 -15.78
C SER A 250 0.21 -20.39 -14.84
N LEU A 251 -0.22 -19.83 -13.71
CA LEU A 251 0.66 -19.06 -12.81
C LEU A 251 1.84 -19.89 -12.28
N SER A 252 1.62 -21.18 -11.98
CA SER A 252 2.69 -22.07 -11.47
C SER A 252 3.81 -22.25 -12.52
N ALA A 253 3.45 -22.39 -13.78
CA ALA A 253 4.44 -22.50 -14.87
C ALA A 253 5.20 -21.19 -15.06
N LEU A 254 4.52 -20.04 -14.97
CA LEU A 254 5.14 -18.72 -15.01
C LEU A 254 6.16 -18.51 -13.89
N LYS A 255 5.83 -18.90 -12.65
CA LYS A 255 6.76 -18.84 -11.51
C LYS A 255 8.04 -19.64 -11.77
N LYS A 256 7.91 -20.90 -12.22
CA LYS A 256 9.06 -21.75 -12.55
C LYS A 256 9.93 -21.15 -13.64
N ARG A 257 9.32 -20.52 -14.65
CA ARG A 257 10.05 -19.80 -15.68
C ARG A 257 10.88 -18.66 -15.09
N TYR A 258 10.30 -17.81 -14.24
CA TYR A 258 11.02 -16.71 -13.60
C TYR A 258 12.14 -17.20 -12.66
N GLU A 259 11.91 -18.29 -11.91
CA GLU A 259 12.95 -18.92 -11.09
C GLU A 259 14.16 -19.36 -11.94
N ALA A 260 13.93 -19.84 -13.16
CA ALA A 260 14.99 -20.27 -14.06
C ALA A 260 15.66 -19.11 -14.82
N GLU A 261 14.88 -18.16 -15.32
CA GLU A 261 15.37 -17.11 -16.23
C GLU A 261 15.78 -15.82 -15.50
N MET A 262 15.18 -15.56 -14.33
CA MET A 262 15.31 -14.29 -13.57
C MET A 262 15.58 -14.53 -12.07
N PRO A 263 16.55 -15.40 -11.68
CA PRO A 263 16.71 -15.84 -10.29
C PRO A 263 17.02 -14.69 -9.31
N GLU A 264 17.77 -13.66 -9.72
CA GLU A 264 18.06 -12.51 -8.84
C GLU A 264 16.81 -11.67 -8.58
N TYR A 265 15.91 -11.52 -9.56
CA TYR A 265 14.63 -10.82 -9.34
C TYR A 265 13.73 -11.59 -8.37
N VAL A 266 13.66 -12.92 -8.52
CA VAL A 266 12.89 -13.77 -7.61
C VAL A 266 13.47 -13.73 -6.21
N LYS A 267 14.79 -13.82 -6.06
CA LYS A 267 15.51 -13.77 -4.77
C LYS A 267 15.21 -12.50 -3.98
N TRP A 268 15.19 -11.36 -4.66
CA TRP A 268 14.92 -10.06 -4.02
C TRP A 268 13.44 -9.66 -4.09
N GLY A 269 12.57 -10.54 -4.53
CA GLY A 269 11.13 -10.31 -4.65
C GLY A 269 10.80 -9.08 -5.48
N ILE A 270 11.60 -8.81 -6.52
CA ILE A 270 11.43 -7.62 -7.36
C ILE A 270 10.22 -7.82 -8.28
N HIS A 271 9.28 -6.88 -8.19
CA HIS A 271 8.26 -6.67 -9.20
C HIS A 271 8.11 -5.15 -9.39
N VAL A 272 8.33 -4.66 -10.59
CA VAL A 272 8.46 -3.21 -10.77
C VAL A 272 7.13 -2.59 -11.15
N MET A 273 6.77 -1.57 -10.38
CA MET A 273 5.62 -0.72 -10.61
C MET A 273 6.05 0.74 -10.75
N ALA A 274 5.23 1.54 -11.43
CA ALA A 274 5.44 2.97 -11.58
C ALA A 274 4.14 3.74 -11.38
N SER A 275 4.20 4.83 -10.60
CA SER A 275 3.10 5.79 -10.43
C SER A 275 3.61 7.22 -10.53
N GLN A 276 2.89 8.09 -11.23
CA GLN A 276 3.25 9.50 -11.35
C GLN A 276 2.40 10.34 -10.40
N GLN A 277 3.06 11.22 -9.63
CA GLN A 277 2.40 12.18 -8.76
C GLN A 277 1.99 13.46 -9.51
N GLY A 278 1.18 14.29 -8.86
CA GLY A 278 0.69 15.54 -9.41
C GLY A 278 1.79 16.52 -9.82
N THR A 279 2.89 16.51 -9.09
CA THR A 279 4.10 17.32 -9.31
C THR A 279 4.98 16.81 -10.46
N GLY A 280 4.64 15.64 -11.04
CA GLY A 280 5.28 15.14 -12.25
C GLY A 280 6.37 14.10 -12.04
N GLU A 281 6.82 13.86 -10.82
CA GLU A 281 7.78 12.80 -10.51
C GLU A 281 7.13 11.42 -10.65
N VAL A 282 7.92 10.42 -11.03
CA VAL A 282 7.49 9.03 -11.09
C VAL A 282 8.14 8.25 -9.95
N THR A 283 7.32 7.66 -9.08
CA THR A 283 7.75 6.73 -8.04
C THR A 283 7.87 5.34 -8.65
N LEU A 284 9.01 4.69 -8.40
CA LEU A 284 9.41 3.43 -9.00
C LEU A 284 9.80 2.44 -7.90
N GLY A 285 9.61 1.18 -8.11
CA GLY A 285 10.05 0.10 -7.21
C GLY A 285 9.28 -1.17 -7.51
N ASP A 286 9.44 -2.14 -6.68
CA ASP A 286 10.23 -2.28 -5.46
C ASP A 286 10.91 -3.65 -5.35
N SER A 287 11.73 -3.80 -4.32
CA SER A 287 12.28 -5.08 -3.86
C SER A 287 11.63 -5.51 -2.54
N HIS A 288 11.82 -6.78 -2.13
CA HIS A 288 11.26 -7.32 -0.90
C HIS A 288 12.28 -8.17 -0.15
N GLU A 289 12.82 -7.62 0.93
CA GLU A 289 13.62 -8.38 1.92
C GLU A 289 12.74 -8.68 3.14
N TYR A 290 12.74 -9.93 3.61
CA TYR A 290 11.94 -10.36 4.76
C TYR A 290 12.83 -10.68 5.95
N GLY A 291 12.48 -10.18 7.14
CA GLY A 291 13.22 -10.41 8.39
C GLY A 291 12.68 -9.54 9.52
N LEU A 292 13.24 -9.69 10.70
CA LEU A 292 12.96 -8.79 11.84
C LEU A 292 14.01 -7.68 11.95
N VAL A 293 15.22 -7.94 11.46
CA VAL A 293 16.35 -7.01 11.44
C VAL A 293 16.87 -6.92 10.01
N PHE A 294 17.19 -5.74 9.55
CA PHE A 294 17.72 -5.47 8.23
C PHE A 294 19.05 -4.72 8.30
N ASP A 295 19.87 -4.92 7.27
CA ASP A 295 20.97 -4.03 6.96
C ASP A 295 20.42 -2.61 6.76
N PRO A 296 20.92 -1.59 7.50
CA PRO A 296 20.45 -0.22 7.35
C PRO A 296 20.86 0.40 6.01
N PHE A 297 21.85 -0.17 5.32
CA PHE A 297 22.33 0.32 4.04
C PHE A 297 21.55 -0.29 2.88
N ASP A 298 21.22 0.54 1.91
CA ASP A 298 20.58 0.09 0.68
C ASP A 298 21.63 -0.47 -0.29
N LYS A 299 21.22 -1.48 -1.04
CA LYS A 299 22.08 -2.16 -2.03
C LYS A 299 21.85 -1.54 -3.39
N ASP A 300 22.84 -0.82 -3.92
CA ASP A 300 22.73 -0.12 -5.19
C ASP A 300 22.43 -1.07 -6.37
N TYR A 301 22.97 -2.28 -6.35
CA TYR A 301 22.67 -3.25 -7.41
C TYR A 301 21.19 -3.66 -7.47
N ILE A 302 20.43 -3.59 -6.35
CA ILE A 302 18.98 -3.82 -6.35
C ILE A 302 18.29 -2.68 -7.09
N ASN A 303 18.73 -1.44 -6.88
CA ASN A 303 18.20 -0.30 -7.63
C ASN A 303 18.44 -0.46 -9.14
N HIS A 304 19.63 -0.97 -9.54
CA HIS A 304 19.92 -1.29 -10.94
C HIS A 304 18.99 -2.38 -11.49
N LEU A 305 18.77 -3.47 -10.75
CA LEU A 305 17.80 -4.50 -11.17
C LEU A 305 16.40 -3.93 -11.40
N ILE A 306 15.92 -3.05 -10.49
CA ILE A 306 14.62 -2.38 -10.64
C ILE A 306 14.59 -1.53 -11.93
N LEU A 307 15.63 -0.73 -12.16
CA LEU A 307 15.71 0.15 -13.32
C LEU A 307 15.87 -0.63 -14.63
N ASP A 308 16.68 -1.69 -14.66
CA ASP A 308 16.88 -2.55 -15.83
C ASP A 308 15.57 -3.24 -16.23
N TYR A 309 14.81 -3.75 -15.24
CA TYR A 309 13.49 -4.34 -15.54
C TYR A 309 12.50 -3.30 -16.04
N LEU A 310 12.47 -2.13 -15.42
CA LEU A 310 11.61 -1.02 -15.84
C LEU A 310 11.87 -0.63 -17.30
N ASP A 311 13.14 -0.54 -17.70
CA ASP A 311 13.55 -0.19 -19.06
C ASP A 311 13.13 -1.22 -20.11
N GLY A 312 12.90 -2.45 -19.68
CA GLY A 312 12.38 -3.50 -20.54
C GLY A 312 10.98 -3.22 -21.07
N TYR A 313 10.17 -2.42 -20.35
CA TYR A 313 8.78 -2.19 -20.76
C TYR A 313 8.34 -0.71 -20.76
N THR A 314 9.19 0.20 -20.24
CA THR A 314 8.86 1.62 -20.20
C THR A 314 9.94 2.51 -20.80
N HIS A 315 9.52 3.72 -21.13
CA HIS A 315 10.42 4.81 -21.44
C HIS A 315 9.87 6.12 -20.88
N PHE A 316 10.71 6.88 -20.18
CA PHE A 316 10.37 8.19 -19.64
C PHE A 316 11.20 9.29 -20.29
N PRO A 317 10.64 10.51 -20.50
CA PRO A 317 11.40 11.65 -21.04
C PRO A 317 12.66 11.99 -20.23
N THR A 318 12.62 11.83 -18.90
CA THR A 318 13.82 11.88 -18.07
C THR A 318 13.89 10.67 -17.14
N ARG A 319 15.09 10.10 -17.02
CA ARG A 319 15.43 8.98 -16.15
C ARG A 319 16.27 9.39 -14.94
N HIS A 320 16.46 10.70 -14.77
CA HIS A 320 17.22 11.19 -13.62
C HIS A 320 16.54 10.79 -12.30
N ILE A 321 17.19 9.95 -11.51
CA ILE A 321 16.73 9.56 -10.18
C ILE A 321 17.08 10.68 -9.21
N ALA A 322 16.05 11.34 -8.71
CA ALA A 322 16.19 12.44 -7.77
C ALA A 322 16.21 11.99 -6.31
N GLN A 323 15.57 10.86 -6.00
CA GLN A 323 15.48 10.33 -4.63
C GLN A 323 15.49 8.81 -4.62
N THR A 324 16.16 8.24 -3.60
CA THR A 324 16.07 6.82 -3.23
C THR A 324 15.77 6.73 -1.74
N TRP A 325 15.03 5.69 -1.34
CA TRP A 325 14.76 5.42 0.07
C TRP A 325 14.39 3.95 0.28
N ASN A 326 14.42 3.53 1.53
CA ASN A 326 13.81 2.26 1.91
C ASN A 326 12.53 2.49 2.72
N GLY A 327 11.61 1.55 2.62
CA GLY A 327 10.42 1.45 3.42
C GLY A 327 10.40 0.13 4.17
N THR A 328 9.79 0.10 5.35
CA THR A 328 9.58 -1.14 6.07
C THR A 328 8.15 -1.20 6.58
N TYR A 329 7.50 -2.36 6.41
CA TYR A 329 6.16 -2.61 6.93
C TYR A 329 6.04 -4.00 7.55
N ALA A 330 5.07 -4.16 8.44
CA ALA A 330 4.73 -5.45 9.01
C ALA A 330 3.92 -6.29 8.02
N LYS A 331 4.23 -7.61 7.93
CA LYS A 331 3.57 -8.56 7.02
C LYS A 331 3.36 -9.91 7.68
N MET A 332 2.21 -10.52 7.41
CA MET A 332 1.91 -11.89 7.86
C MET A 332 2.66 -12.92 7.01
N LYS A 333 3.24 -13.94 7.67
CA LYS A 333 3.98 -15.04 7.02
C LYS A 333 3.08 -16.17 6.54
N ASN A 334 1.87 -16.27 7.08
CA ASN A 334 0.90 -17.34 6.81
C ASN A 334 -0.09 -17.02 5.68
N GLY A 335 0.13 -15.93 4.93
CA GLY A 335 -0.75 -15.50 3.85
C GLY A 335 -1.97 -14.70 4.30
N ALA A 336 -2.16 -14.46 5.61
CA ALA A 336 -3.18 -13.54 6.08
C ALA A 336 -2.88 -12.11 5.59
N THR A 337 -3.92 -11.32 5.40
CA THR A 337 -3.81 -9.96 4.86
C THR A 337 -3.73 -8.89 5.94
N GLU A 338 -4.05 -9.24 7.17
CA GLU A 338 -3.98 -8.38 8.35
C GLU A 338 -3.83 -9.19 9.64
N LEU A 339 -3.47 -8.49 10.70
CA LEU A 339 -3.50 -8.97 12.08
C LEU A 339 -4.44 -8.07 12.89
N VAL A 340 -5.49 -8.66 13.47
CA VAL A 340 -6.37 -8.00 14.43
C VAL A 340 -6.37 -8.82 15.70
N LEU A 341 -5.91 -8.23 16.81
CA LEU A 341 -5.86 -8.88 18.12
C LEU A 341 -6.64 -8.05 19.14
N HIS A 342 -7.20 -8.73 20.13
CA HIS A 342 -7.92 -8.14 21.25
C HIS A 342 -7.29 -8.56 22.58
N PRO A 343 -6.21 -7.88 23.04
CA PRO A 343 -5.56 -8.18 24.32
C PRO A 343 -6.52 -8.09 25.51
N SER A 344 -7.49 -7.21 25.41
CA SER A 344 -8.62 -7.07 26.35
C SER A 344 -9.86 -6.56 25.59
N ASN A 345 -10.98 -6.44 26.27
CA ASN A 345 -12.24 -5.99 25.66
C ASN A 345 -12.19 -4.55 25.13
N ASP A 346 -11.29 -3.74 25.67
CA ASP A 346 -11.12 -2.32 25.36
C ASP A 346 -9.89 -2.03 24.51
N ILE A 347 -9.02 -3.02 24.25
CA ILE A 347 -7.79 -2.85 23.47
C ILE A 347 -7.88 -3.68 22.18
N THR A 348 -7.66 -3.02 21.07
CA THR A 348 -7.56 -3.67 19.74
C THR A 348 -6.25 -3.30 19.06
N ILE A 349 -5.51 -4.29 18.58
CA ILE A 349 -4.30 -4.10 17.77
C ILE A 349 -4.69 -4.34 16.31
N ILE A 350 -4.32 -3.42 15.41
CA ILE A 350 -4.51 -3.55 13.96
C ILE A 350 -3.15 -3.39 13.28
N ASN A 351 -2.68 -4.45 12.64
CA ASN A 351 -1.35 -4.48 12.03
C ASN A 351 -1.28 -5.46 10.85
N GLY A 352 -0.10 -5.67 10.28
CA GLY A 352 0.21 -6.76 9.35
C GLY A 352 -0.37 -6.64 7.94
N LEU A 353 -0.88 -5.45 7.53
CA LEU A 353 -1.50 -5.25 6.20
C LEU A 353 -0.49 -5.38 5.04
N GLY A 354 0.78 -5.55 5.33
CA GLY A 354 1.81 -5.65 4.29
C GLY A 354 1.85 -4.41 3.40
N GLY A 355 2.11 -4.61 2.10
CA GLY A 355 2.10 -3.56 1.09
C GLY A 355 0.71 -3.01 0.74
N ALA A 356 -0.37 -3.60 1.27
CA ALA A 356 -1.74 -3.22 0.91
C ALA A 356 -2.38 -2.16 1.83
N GLY A 357 -1.58 -1.49 2.68
CA GLY A 357 -2.08 -0.49 3.64
C GLY A 357 -2.93 0.61 3.00
N MET A 358 -2.48 1.22 1.91
CA MET A 358 -3.23 2.27 1.20
C MET A 358 -4.55 1.73 0.62
N THR A 359 -4.55 0.48 0.18
CA THR A 359 -5.69 -0.18 -0.47
C THR A 359 -6.74 -0.68 0.52
N LEU A 360 -6.35 -1.15 1.71
CA LEU A 360 -7.26 -1.90 2.59
C LEU A 360 -7.64 -1.17 3.89
N SER A 361 -6.86 -0.17 4.33
CA SER A 361 -6.98 0.36 5.69
C SER A 361 -8.36 0.95 6.02
N PHE A 362 -8.98 1.71 5.12
CA PHE A 362 -10.27 2.34 5.42
C PHE A 362 -11.40 1.31 5.54
N GLY A 363 -11.48 0.34 4.61
CA GLY A 363 -12.49 -0.71 4.68
C GLY A 363 -12.27 -1.62 5.90
N LEU A 364 -11.01 -2.01 6.18
CA LEU A 364 -10.69 -2.79 7.38
C LEU A 364 -11.07 -2.05 8.67
N ALA A 365 -10.78 -0.76 8.76
CA ALA A 365 -11.11 0.03 9.94
C ALA A 365 -12.64 0.10 10.17
N GLU A 366 -13.43 0.27 9.12
CA GLU A 366 -14.90 0.22 9.22
C GLU A 366 -15.38 -1.17 9.68
N GLU A 367 -14.81 -2.26 9.16
CA GLU A 367 -15.14 -3.63 9.58
C GLU A 367 -14.82 -3.84 11.07
N VAL A 368 -13.60 -3.50 11.51
CA VAL A 368 -13.16 -3.68 12.90
C VAL A 368 -13.98 -2.83 13.86
N VAL A 369 -14.20 -1.57 13.52
CA VAL A 369 -14.97 -0.65 14.35
C VAL A 369 -16.48 -0.98 14.31
N SER A 370 -16.98 -1.73 13.34
CA SER A 370 -18.40 -2.09 13.26
C SER A 370 -18.89 -2.94 14.44
N SER A 371 -17.99 -3.66 15.10
CA SER A 371 -18.27 -4.56 16.22
C SER A 371 -18.39 -3.87 17.59
N VAL A 372 -18.15 -2.54 17.69
CA VAL A 372 -18.16 -1.78 18.94
C VAL A 372 -19.27 -0.72 19.02
#